data_5399301186e0463dac12f75fe915c4fa
#
_entry.id   5399301186e0463dac12f75fe915c4fa
#
_cell.length_a   1.000
_cell.length_b   1.000
_cell.length_c   1.000
_cell.angle_alpha   90.00
_cell.angle_beta   90.00
_cell.angle_gamma   90.00
#
_symmetry.space_group_name_H-M   'P 1'
#
loop_
_entity.id
_entity.type
_entity.pdbx_description
1 polymer ?
#
loop_
_entity_poly.entity_id
_entity_poly.type
_entity_poly.pdbx_seq_one_letter_code
_entity_poly.pdbx_strand_id
1 'polypeptide(L)'
;MNMKYIAIIPARYASTRFPGKPLAMLGGKPVIQRVYEQVSKVITDVYVATDDERIFATVEQFGGRAVMTSPNHKSGTDRIWEAYEKIGGEWDVVVNVQGDEPFIQPSQIESLCECFNHSETQIATLGKPFESMQAAENPNSPKIVTDNQGFALYFSRSVIPFVRGQEQAEWLQHFPFLKHLGLYAYRTQVLSEVTKLPQSTLEKAESLEQLRWLQNGYRIRVGITNVETVGIDTPEDLQRAEEFLSCQKQ
;
A
#
# COMPACT_ATOMS: atom_id res chain seq x y z
N MET A 1 -25.86 0.94 7.28
CA MET A 1 -25.55 -0.15 6.33
C MET A 1 -24.09 -0.53 6.54
N ASN A 2 -23.75 -1.82 6.59
CA ASN A 2 -22.34 -2.20 6.64
C ASN A 2 -21.68 -1.88 5.29
N MET A 3 -20.53 -1.21 5.33
CA MET A 3 -19.73 -0.90 4.14
C MET A 3 -19.23 -2.18 3.48
N LYS A 4 -19.30 -2.25 2.15
CA LYS A 4 -18.81 -3.37 1.35
C LYS A 4 -17.41 -3.05 0.84
N TYR A 5 -16.47 -3.96 1.12
CA TYR A 5 -15.07 -3.82 0.72
C TYR A 5 -14.71 -4.86 -0.33
N ILE A 6 -13.91 -4.46 -1.32
CA ILE A 6 -13.18 -5.34 -2.22
C ILE A 6 -11.69 -5.05 -2.09
N ALA A 7 -10.86 -6.07 -2.06
CA ALA A 7 -9.41 -5.92 -2.13
C ALA A 7 -8.91 -6.32 -3.52
N ILE A 8 -8.09 -5.47 -4.12
CA ILE A 8 -7.44 -5.75 -5.40
C ILE A 8 -5.94 -5.63 -5.21
N ILE A 9 -5.22 -6.70 -5.55
CA ILE A 9 -3.77 -6.84 -5.39
C ILE A 9 -3.13 -6.71 -6.77
N PRO A 10 -2.54 -5.54 -7.12
CA PRO A 10 -1.86 -5.40 -8.40
C PRO A 10 -0.57 -6.22 -8.39
N ALA A 11 -0.37 -7.05 -9.42
CA ALA A 11 0.79 -7.89 -9.59
C ALA A 11 1.23 -7.89 -11.07
N ARG A 12 2.51 -7.56 -11.31
CA ARG A 12 3.09 -7.62 -12.66
C ARG A 12 4.34 -8.50 -12.67
N TYR A 13 4.57 -9.19 -13.79
CA TYR A 13 5.79 -9.98 -13.96
C TYR A 13 7.00 -9.10 -14.24
N ALA A 14 6.83 -8.09 -15.08
CA ALA A 14 7.88 -7.20 -15.51
C ALA A 14 8.26 -6.21 -14.39
N SER A 15 9.23 -6.59 -13.57
CA SER A 15 9.90 -5.73 -12.61
C SER A 15 11.38 -5.58 -13.00
N THR A 16 11.92 -4.37 -12.98
CA THR A 16 13.32 -4.12 -13.37
C THR A 16 14.30 -4.70 -12.36
N ARG A 17 13.98 -4.66 -11.06
CA ARG A 17 14.84 -5.13 -9.98
C ARG A 17 14.71 -6.62 -9.71
N PHE A 18 13.50 -7.17 -9.86
CA PHE A 18 13.21 -8.58 -9.59
C PHE A 18 12.08 -9.08 -10.50
N PRO A 19 12.38 -9.47 -11.76
CA PRO A 19 11.40 -10.04 -12.67
C PRO A 19 10.75 -11.31 -12.09
N GLY A 20 9.43 -11.43 -12.22
CA GLY A 20 8.69 -12.59 -11.70
C GLY A 20 8.53 -12.63 -10.17
N LYS A 21 8.83 -11.53 -9.48
CA LYS A 21 8.70 -11.41 -8.02
C LYS A 21 7.41 -12.00 -7.43
N PRO A 22 6.20 -11.78 -7.98
CA PRO A 22 4.98 -12.37 -7.42
C PRO A 22 4.97 -13.90 -7.40
N LEU A 23 5.73 -14.53 -8.29
CA LEU A 23 5.85 -15.99 -8.41
C LEU A 23 7.03 -16.56 -7.63
N ALA A 24 7.90 -15.72 -7.08
CA ALA A 24 9.03 -16.16 -6.28
C ALA A 24 8.53 -16.93 -5.05
N MET A 25 9.20 -18.04 -4.76
CA MET A 25 8.82 -18.91 -3.64
C MET A 25 9.34 -18.32 -2.33
N LEU A 26 8.47 -18.24 -1.33
CA LEU A 26 8.77 -17.78 0.02
C LEU A 26 8.15 -18.77 1.02
N GLY A 27 8.98 -19.53 1.71
CA GLY A 27 8.52 -20.57 2.68
C GLY A 27 7.55 -21.57 2.05
N GLY A 28 7.82 -22.03 0.83
CA GLY A 28 7.02 -23.05 0.12
C GLY A 28 5.75 -22.55 -0.57
N LYS A 29 5.50 -21.21 -0.59
CA LYS A 29 4.36 -20.61 -1.29
C LYS A 29 4.83 -19.43 -2.16
N PRO A 30 4.21 -19.17 -3.33
CA PRO A 30 4.46 -17.92 -4.06
C PRO A 30 4.21 -16.68 -3.19
N VAL A 31 4.99 -15.62 -3.41
CA VAL A 31 4.82 -14.33 -2.70
C VAL A 31 3.37 -13.84 -2.82
N ILE A 32 2.80 -13.88 -4.03
CA ILE A 32 1.42 -13.42 -4.28
C ILE A 32 0.37 -14.24 -3.51
N GLN A 33 0.59 -15.55 -3.31
CA GLN A 33 -0.30 -16.39 -2.51
C GLN A 33 -0.28 -15.96 -1.05
N ARG A 34 0.89 -15.62 -0.50
CA ARG A 34 0.99 -15.14 0.88
C ARG A 34 0.24 -13.85 1.10
N VAL A 35 0.40 -12.89 0.18
CA VAL A 35 -0.35 -11.63 0.23
C VAL A 35 -1.86 -11.91 0.17
N TYR A 36 -2.30 -12.71 -0.81
CA TYR A 36 -3.71 -13.07 -1.00
C TYR A 36 -4.32 -13.70 0.26
N GLU A 37 -3.63 -14.69 0.84
CA GLU A 37 -4.09 -15.38 2.06
C GLU A 37 -4.20 -14.43 3.27
N GLN A 38 -3.29 -13.47 3.42
CA GLN A 38 -3.38 -12.50 4.52
C GLN A 38 -4.55 -11.54 4.33
N VAL A 39 -4.75 -11.03 3.12
CA VAL A 39 -5.86 -10.13 2.79
C VAL A 39 -7.21 -10.84 2.97
N SER A 40 -7.30 -12.10 2.56
CA SER A 40 -8.53 -12.92 2.64
C SER A 40 -8.98 -13.21 4.07
N LYS A 41 -8.14 -12.99 5.08
CA LYS A 41 -8.54 -13.10 6.50
C LYS A 41 -9.47 -11.96 6.95
N VAL A 42 -9.45 -10.83 6.25
CA VAL A 42 -10.23 -9.62 6.60
C VAL A 42 -11.30 -9.31 5.56
N ILE A 43 -10.97 -9.45 4.28
CA ILE A 43 -11.84 -9.09 3.16
C ILE A 43 -12.20 -10.35 2.39
N THR A 44 -13.50 -10.57 2.17
CA THR A 44 -14.00 -11.77 1.46
C THR A 44 -13.80 -11.66 -0.06
N ASP A 45 -13.98 -10.46 -0.61
CA ASP A 45 -13.85 -10.20 -2.05
C ASP A 45 -12.42 -9.75 -2.35
N VAL A 46 -11.54 -10.72 -2.65
CA VAL A 46 -10.12 -10.49 -2.98
C VAL A 46 -9.85 -10.94 -4.40
N TYR A 47 -9.15 -10.10 -5.16
CA TYR A 47 -8.73 -10.38 -6.53
C TYR A 47 -7.28 -9.95 -6.76
N VAL A 48 -6.56 -10.69 -7.59
CA VAL A 48 -5.26 -10.30 -8.11
C VAL A 48 -5.45 -9.69 -9.50
N ALA A 49 -4.97 -8.47 -9.70
CA ALA A 49 -4.98 -7.79 -10.99
C ALA A 49 -3.62 -7.92 -11.67
N THR A 50 -3.54 -8.63 -12.80
CA THR A 50 -2.26 -8.92 -13.47
C THR A 50 -2.37 -8.80 -14.99
N ASP A 51 -1.23 -8.58 -15.63
CA ASP A 51 -1.06 -8.59 -17.09
C ASP A 51 -0.29 -9.83 -17.59
N ASP A 52 -0.07 -10.82 -16.71
CA ASP A 52 0.76 -11.99 -17.00
C ASP A 52 0.00 -13.30 -16.73
N GLU A 53 -0.11 -14.13 -17.76
CA GLU A 53 -0.79 -15.42 -17.74
C GLU A 53 -0.24 -16.39 -16.67
N ARG A 54 1.08 -16.31 -16.37
CA ARG A 54 1.72 -17.18 -15.36
C ARG A 54 1.25 -16.82 -13.95
N ILE A 55 1.13 -15.50 -13.68
CA ILE A 55 0.59 -15.01 -12.40
C ILE A 55 -0.88 -15.39 -12.30
N PHE A 56 -1.65 -15.19 -13.37
CA PHE A 56 -3.07 -15.55 -13.43
C PHE A 56 -3.28 -17.04 -13.11
N ALA A 57 -2.60 -17.91 -13.84
CA ALA A 57 -2.69 -19.37 -13.63
C ALA A 57 -2.25 -19.79 -12.22
N THR A 58 -1.19 -19.15 -11.66
CA THR A 58 -0.74 -19.45 -10.29
C THR A 58 -1.80 -19.08 -9.26
N VAL A 59 -2.49 -17.94 -9.45
CA VAL A 59 -3.57 -17.52 -8.55
C VAL A 59 -4.73 -18.50 -8.58
N GLU A 60 -5.14 -18.97 -9.76
CA GLU A 60 -6.19 -19.99 -9.89
C GLU A 60 -5.79 -21.34 -9.27
N GLN A 61 -4.53 -21.74 -9.42
CA GLN A 61 -4.01 -23.00 -8.84
C GLN A 61 -4.13 -23.07 -7.33
N PHE A 62 -3.97 -21.97 -6.61
CA PHE A 62 -4.18 -21.96 -5.16
C PHE A 62 -5.62 -21.61 -4.75
N GLY A 63 -6.57 -21.53 -5.71
CA GLY A 63 -7.98 -21.22 -5.46
C GLY A 63 -8.29 -19.75 -5.25
N GLY A 64 -7.37 -18.85 -5.61
CA GLY A 64 -7.58 -17.41 -5.61
C GLY A 64 -8.37 -16.93 -6.84
N ARG A 65 -8.78 -15.66 -6.82
CA ARG A 65 -9.47 -15.00 -7.95
C ARG A 65 -8.51 -14.02 -8.62
N ALA A 66 -8.41 -14.07 -9.94
CA ALA A 66 -7.57 -13.19 -10.72
C ALA A 66 -8.35 -12.49 -11.85
N VAL A 67 -7.86 -11.33 -12.27
CA VAL A 67 -8.39 -10.56 -13.40
C VAL A 67 -7.23 -10.11 -14.28
N MET A 68 -7.34 -10.41 -15.58
CA MET A 68 -6.38 -9.92 -16.57
C MET A 68 -6.62 -8.44 -16.86
N THR A 69 -5.53 -7.67 -16.82
CA THR A 69 -5.52 -6.22 -17.06
C THR A 69 -4.50 -5.84 -18.13
N SER A 70 -4.61 -4.63 -18.65
CA SER A 70 -3.68 -4.12 -19.66
C SER A 70 -2.23 -4.08 -19.15
N PRO A 71 -1.24 -4.45 -19.98
CA PRO A 71 0.17 -4.26 -19.64
C PRO A 71 0.62 -2.79 -19.67
N ASN A 72 -0.21 -1.88 -20.20
CA ASN A 72 0.16 -0.48 -20.43
C ASN A 72 -0.05 0.43 -19.21
N HIS A 73 -0.53 -0.08 -18.09
CA HIS A 73 -0.72 0.72 -16.88
C HIS A 73 0.59 1.25 -16.33
N LYS A 74 0.58 2.55 -16.03
CA LYS A 74 1.74 3.25 -15.47
C LYS A 74 1.85 3.09 -13.94
N SER A 75 0.70 2.89 -13.27
CA SER A 75 0.63 2.74 -11.82
C SER A 75 -0.19 1.51 -11.40
N GLY A 76 0.00 1.07 -10.14
CA GLY A 76 -0.86 0.06 -9.52
C GLY A 76 -2.29 0.57 -9.39
N THR A 77 -2.47 1.86 -9.16
CA THR A 77 -3.79 2.51 -9.02
C THR A 77 -4.62 2.41 -10.30
N ASP A 78 -4.00 2.65 -11.47
CA ASP A 78 -4.69 2.50 -12.77
C ASP A 78 -5.08 1.04 -13.02
N ARG A 79 -4.21 0.09 -12.65
CA ARG A 79 -4.46 -1.35 -12.81
C ARG A 79 -5.64 -1.82 -11.95
N ILE A 80 -5.71 -1.40 -10.70
CA ILE A 80 -6.82 -1.81 -9.82
C ILE A 80 -8.14 -1.21 -10.27
N TRP A 81 -8.14 -0.02 -10.88
CA TRP A 81 -9.37 0.55 -11.42
C TRP A 81 -9.89 -0.27 -12.62
N GLU A 82 -9.04 -0.60 -13.61
CA GLU A 82 -9.44 -1.49 -14.71
C GLU A 82 -9.95 -2.84 -14.20
N ALA A 83 -9.27 -3.42 -13.20
CA ALA A 83 -9.70 -4.69 -12.62
C ALA A 83 -11.08 -4.57 -11.97
N TYR A 84 -11.32 -3.48 -11.21
CA TYR A 84 -12.62 -3.20 -10.61
C TYR A 84 -13.75 -3.13 -11.67
N GLU A 85 -13.53 -2.38 -12.76
CA GLU A 85 -14.49 -2.29 -13.85
C GLU A 85 -14.79 -3.65 -14.49
N LYS A 86 -13.79 -4.49 -14.68
CA LYS A 86 -13.94 -5.85 -15.26
C LYS A 86 -14.63 -6.83 -14.31
N ILE A 87 -14.36 -6.75 -13.01
CA ILE A 87 -15.01 -7.60 -12.00
C ILE A 87 -16.51 -7.32 -11.98
N GLY A 88 -16.90 -6.03 -12.10
CA GLY A 88 -18.27 -5.60 -11.94
C GLY A 88 -18.78 -5.79 -10.51
N GLY A 89 -19.92 -5.28 -10.20
CA GLY A 89 -20.51 -5.34 -8.85
C GLY A 89 -20.44 -3.98 -8.13
N GLU A 90 -20.92 -3.97 -6.89
CA GLU A 90 -21.05 -2.72 -6.12
C GLU A 90 -20.36 -2.88 -4.76
N TRP A 91 -19.22 -2.23 -4.61
CA TRP A 91 -18.50 -2.07 -3.34
C TRP A 91 -18.32 -0.58 -3.04
N ASP A 92 -18.38 -0.24 -1.76
CA ASP A 92 -18.22 1.14 -1.28
C ASP A 92 -16.74 1.57 -1.30
N VAL A 93 -15.83 0.61 -1.02
CA VAL A 93 -14.40 0.85 -0.83
C VAL A 93 -13.57 -0.21 -1.56
N VAL A 94 -12.57 0.26 -2.30
CA VAL A 94 -11.53 -0.57 -2.94
C VAL A 94 -10.24 -0.47 -2.14
N VAL A 95 -9.75 -1.60 -1.62
CA VAL A 95 -8.50 -1.71 -0.88
C VAL A 95 -7.40 -2.18 -1.82
N ASN A 96 -6.31 -1.41 -1.88
CA ASN A 96 -5.12 -1.68 -2.70
C ASN A 96 -4.00 -2.20 -1.80
N VAL A 97 -3.70 -3.48 -1.89
CA VAL A 97 -2.59 -4.13 -1.19
C VAL A 97 -1.53 -4.50 -2.20
N GLN A 98 -0.29 -4.06 -1.98
CA GLN A 98 0.80 -4.35 -2.91
C GLN A 98 1.13 -5.85 -2.96
N GLY A 99 1.27 -6.40 -4.17
CA GLY A 99 1.53 -7.84 -4.38
C GLY A 99 2.92 -8.32 -3.95
N ASP A 100 3.73 -7.44 -3.39
CA ASP A 100 5.09 -7.69 -2.89
C ASP A 100 5.24 -7.51 -1.37
N GLU A 101 4.13 -7.43 -0.64
CA GLU A 101 4.10 -7.32 0.83
C GLU A 101 3.59 -8.60 1.52
N PRO A 102 4.32 -9.73 1.46
CA PRO A 102 3.86 -11.03 1.97
C PRO A 102 3.69 -11.08 3.50
N PHE A 103 4.21 -10.11 4.21
CA PHE A 103 4.13 -9.99 5.68
C PHE A 103 3.07 -9.01 6.16
N ILE A 104 2.23 -8.50 5.25
CA ILE A 104 1.10 -7.67 5.66
C ILE A 104 0.27 -8.39 6.72
N GLN A 105 -0.09 -7.67 7.78
CA GLN A 105 -0.90 -8.24 8.86
C GLN A 105 -2.38 -7.87 8.70
N PRO A 106 -3.30 -8.78 9.05
CA PRO A 106 -4.73 -8.49 9.06
C PRO A 106 -5.09 -7.20 9.78
N SER A 107 -4.46 -6.91 10.93
CA SER A 107 -4.67 -5.69 11.70
C SER A 107 -4.38 -4.40 10.94
N GLN A 108 -3.45 -4.42 9.98
CA GLN A 108 -3.18 -3.25 9.14
C GLN A 108 -4.33 -3.01 8.14
N ILE A 109 -4.89 -4.09 7.59
CA ILE A 109 -6.04 -4.01 6.67
C ILE A 109 -7.28 -3.54 7.46
N GLU A 110 -7.49 -4.05 8.66
CA GLU A 110 -8.56 -3.62 9.58
C GLU A 110 -8.42 -2.13 9.88
N SER A 111 -7.24 -1.66 10.31
CA SER A 111 -6.97 -0.24 10.59
C SER A 111 -7.21 0.66 9.37
N LEU A 112 -6.89 0.17 8.17
CA LEU A 112 -7.16 0.89 6.93
C LEU A 112 -8.66 1.01 6.65
N CYS A 113 -9.41 -0.08 6.85
CA CYS A 113 -10.88 -0.10 6.71
C CYS A 113 -11.57 0.79 7.75
N GLU A 114 -11.09 0.80 8.99
CA GLU A 114 -11.62 1.64 10.07
C GLU A 114 -11.56 3.13 9.78
N CYS A 115 -10.61 3.58 8.95
CA CYS A 115 -10.54 4.97 8.51
C CYS A 115 -11.85 5.45 7.87
N PHE A 116 -12.61 4.56 7.23
CA PHE A 116 -13.88 4.88 6.57
C PHE A 116 -15.09 4.99 7.51
N ASN A 117 -14.92 4.69 8.80
CA ASN A 117 -15.91 5.04 9.83
C ASN A 117 -16.06 6.56 9.97
N HIS A 118 -15.07 7.32 9.52
CA HIS A 118 -15.15 8.77 9.39
C HIS A 118 -15.74 9.12 8.01
N SER A 119 -16.88 9.80 8.00
CA SER A 119 -17.66 10.05 6.78
C SER A 119 -16.92 10.85 5.69
N GLU A 120 -16.01 11.74 6.11
CA GLU A 120 -15.22 12.56 5.17
C GLU A 120 -14.01 11.83 4.56
N THR A 121 -13.74 10.57 4.95
CA THR A 121 -12.66 9.80 4.37
C THR A 121 -12.95 9.48 2.91
N GLN A 122 -12.14 10.01 2.03
CA GLN A 122 -12.17 9.75 0.59
C GLN A 122 -11.14 8.68 0.21
N ILE A 123 -9.94 8.84 0.74
CA ILE A 123 -8.80 7.93 0.58
C ILE A 123 -8.26 7.65 1.98
N ALA A 124 -7.78 6.44 2.23
CA ALA A 124 -7.09 6.08 3.46
C ALA A 124 -5.71 5.50 3.15
N THR A 125 -4.78 5.72 4.07
CA THR A 125 -3.45 5.11 4.09
C THR A 125 -3.03 4.87 5.53
N LEU A 126 -1.86 4.24 5.73
CA LEU A 126 -1.33 4.00 7.06
C LEU A 126 -0.03 4.77 7.32
N GLY A 127 0.15 5.15 8.58
CA GLY A 127 1.37 5.71 9.12
C GLY A 127 1.89 4.88 10.29
N LYS A 128 3.21 4.71 10.39
CA LYS A 128 3.88 4.08 11.52
C LYS A 128 4.82 5.10 12.18
N PRO A 129 4.83 5.25 13.52
CA PRO A 129 5.83 6.06 14.19
C PRO A 129 7.26 5.58 13.86
N PHE A 130 8.17 6.51 13.58
CA PHE A 130 9.59 6.19 13.46
C PHE A 130 10.20 5.87 14.83
N GLU A 131 11.09 4.90 14.87
CA GLU A 131 11.78 4.46 16.08
C GLU A 131 13.18 5.10 16.23
N SER A 132 13.73 5.68 15.15
CA SER A 132 15.00 6.40 15.16
C SER A 132 15.04 7.53 14.13
N MET A 133 15.79 8.59 14.43
CA MET A 133 16.03 9.67 13.46
C MET A 133 16.77 9.19 12.22
N GLN A 134 17.71 8.26 12.36
CA GLN A 134 18.40 7.65 11.22
C GLN A 134 17.41 7.00 10.23
N ALA A 135 16.35 6.32 10.73
CA ALA A 135 15.31 5.77 9.88
C ALA A 135 14.46 6.88 9.23
N ALA A 136 14.19 7.97 9.96
CA ALA A 136 13.44 9.11 9.43
C ALA A 136 14.23 9.91 8.38
N GLU A 137 15.54 9.93 8.42
CA GLU A 137 16.40 10.58 7.42
C GLU A 137 16.45 9.84 6.08
N ASN A 138 16.08 8.56 6.05
CA ASN A 138 16.07 7.78 4.81
C ASN A 138 15.01 8.34 3.83
N PRO A 139 15.41 8.85 2.65
CA PRO A 139 14.48 9.40 1.66
C PRO A 139 13.57 8.33 1.03
N ASN A 140 13.91 7.04 1.15
CA ASN A 140 13.06 5.94 0.70
C ASN A 140 11.93 5.60 1.68
N SER A 141 11.92 6.22 2.87
CA SER A 141 10.85 6.14 3.86
C SER A 141 10.13 7.49 3.92
N PRO A 142 9.09 7.74 3.10
CA PRO A 142 8.40 9.03 3.11
C PRO A 142 7.77 9.32 4.46
N LYS A 143 7.77 10.60 4.84
CA LYS A 143 7.16 11.11 6.08
C LYS A 143 5.78 11.65 5.80
N ILE A 144 4.89 11.59 6.80
CA ILE A 144 3.54 12.14 6.75
C ILE A 144 3.40 13.15 7.88
N VAL A 145 2.83 14.30 7.59
CA VAL A 145 2.28 15.20 8.59
C VAL A 145 0.77 15.23 8.47
N THR A 146 0.07 15.24 9.60
CA THR A 146 -1.40 15.17 9.66
C THR A 146 -1.97 16.39 10.39
N ASP A 147 -3.23 16.69 10.10
CA ASP A 147 -4.03 17.59 10.93
C ASP A 147 -4.50 16.89 12.22
N ASN A 148 -5.17 17.65 13.10
CA ASN A 148 -5.69 17.15 14.37
C ASN A 148 -6.82 16.11 14.19
N GLN A 149 -7.36 15.99 13.00
CA GLN A 149 -8.37 14.99 12.66
C GLN A 149 -7.77 13.72 12.04
N GLY A 150 -6.44 13.67 11.85
CA GLY A 150 -5.72 12.55 11.25
C GLY A 150 -5.78 12.52 9.72
N PHE A 151 -6.07 13.65 9.05
CA PHE A 151 -5.93 13.76 7.61
C PHE A 151 -4.54 14.26 7.23
N ALA A 152 -3.95 13.68 6.18
CA ALA A 152 -2.65 14.07 5.70
C ALA A 152 -2.65 15.52 5.21
N LEU A 153 -1.72 16.32 5.71
CA LEU A 153 -1.40 17.65 5.23
C LEU A 153 -0.37 17.60 4.11
N TYR A 154 0.64 16.75 4.24
CA TYR A 154 1.67 16.54 3.23
C TYR A 154 2.42 15.22 3.42
N PHE A 155 3.02 14.72 2.32
CA PHE A 155 3.96 13.61 2.30
C PHE A 155 5.28 14.10 1.71
N SER A 156 6.41 13.75 2.32
CA SER A 156 7.74 14.14 1.80
C SER A 156 8.79 13.07 2.03
N ARG A 157 9.75 13.01 1.10
CA ARG A 157 11.00 12.26 1.30
C ARG A 157 11.94 12.97 2.27
N SER A 158 11.85 14.29 2.38
CA SER A 158 12.54 15.08 3.41
C SER A 158 11.96 14.81 4.79
N VAL A 159 12.75 15.03 5.83
CA VAL A 159 12.25 15.00 7.21
C VAL A 159 11.33 16.19 7.44
N ILE A 160 10.09 15.94 7.71
CA ILE A 160 9.04 16.93 8.05
C ILE A 160 8.25 16.48 9.28
N PRO A 161 7.84 17.45 10.17
CA PRO A 161 8.15 18.87 10.16
C PRO A 161 9.57 19.16 10.65
N PHE A 162 10.02 20.40 10.48
CA PHE A 162 11.24 20.89 11.12
C PHE A 162 10.96 21.24 12.59
N VAL A 163 11.75 20.69 13.51
CA VAL A 163 11.61 20.99 14.95
C VAL A 163 12.55 22.13 15.34
N ARG A 164 12.01 23.33 15.37
CA ARG A 164 12.80 24.53 15.63
C ARG A 164 13.35 24.55 17.07
N GLY A 165 14.62 24.90 17.20
CA GLY A 165 15.26 25.09 18.51
C GLY A 165 15.76 23.80 19.16
N GLN A 166 15.72 22.68 18.45
CA GLN A 166 16.23 21.38 18.91
C GLN A 166 17.25 20.84 17.91
N GLU A 167 18.25 20.10 18.42
CA GLU A 167 19.18 19.34 17.59
C GLU A 167 18.41 18.20 16.90
N GLN A 168 18.74 17.92 15.64
CA GLN A 168 18.00 16.93 14.84
C GLN A 168 17.98 15.53 15.47
N ALA A 169 19.04 15.15 16.17
CA ALA A 169 19.11 13.86 16.88
C ALA A 169 18.04 13.69 17.98
N GLU A 170 17.52 14.82 18.50
CA GLU A 170 16.54 14.84 19.59
C GLU A 170 15.09 15.01 19.10
N TRP A 171 14.86 15.23 17.80
CA TRP A 171 13.54 15.57 17.26
C TRP A 171 12.44 14.54 17.61
N LEU A 172 12.75 13.26 17.68
CA LEU A 172 11.78 12.22 18.09
C LEU A 172 11.29 12.36 19.53
N GLN A 173 12.03 13.04 20.40
CA GLN A 173 11.60 13.32 21.77
C GLN A 173 10.56 14.46 21.81
N HIS A 174 10.50 15.27 20.75
CA HIS A 174 9.66 16.45 20.68
C HIS A 174 8.49 16.34 19.70
N PHE A 175 8.58 15.44 18.70
CA PHE A 175 7.55 15.23 17.70
C PHE A 175 7.46 13.78 17.24
N PRO A 176 6.24 13.18 17.17
CA PRO A 176 6.04 11.81 16.68
C PRO A 176 6.06 11.76 15.14
N PHE A 177 7.23 11.62 14.56
CA PHE A 177 7.35 11.49 13.11
C PHE A 177 6.69 10.20 12.61
N LEU A 178 5.91 10.29 11.54
CA LEU A 178 5.21 9.16 10.93
C LEU A 178 5.85 8.76 9.61
N LYS A 179 6.19 7.47 9.49
CA LYS A 179 6.56 6.80 8.25
C LYS A 179 5.29 6.45 7.48
N HIS A 180 5.24 6.79 6.21
CA HIS A 180 4.19 6.35 5.31
C HIS A 180 4.36 4.85 4.96
N LEU A 181 3.27 4.10 5.05
CA LEU A 181 3.16 2.73 4.54
C LEU A 181 2.32 2.75 3.26
N GLY A 182 2.81 2.14 2.18
CA GLY A 182 2.23 2.19 0.84
C GLY A 182 0.92 1.42 0.64
N LEU A 183 0.12 1.27 1.68
CA LEU A 183 -1.21 0.66 1.67
C LEU A 183 -2.28 1.73 1.47
N TYR A 184 -3.23 1.48 0.59
CA TYR A 184 -4.28 2.44 0.31
C TYR A 184 -5.66 1.80 0.25
N ALA A 185 -6.67 2.58 0.60
CA ALA A 185 -8.05 2.27 0.28
C ALA A 185 -8.77 3.55 -0.19
N TYR A 186 -9.75 3.38 -1.06
CA TYR A 186 -10.43 4.48 -1.73
C TYR A 186 -11.92 4.26 -1.70
N ARG A 187 -12.73 5.33 -1.51
CA ARG A 187 -14.10 5.30 -1.97
C ARG A 187 -14.10 4.96 -3.45
N THR A 188 -14.97 4.06 -3.89
CA THR A 188 -14.98 3.57 -5.29
C THR A 188 -15.09 4.70 -6.29
N GLN A 189 -15.98 5.68 -6.04
CA GLN A 189 -16.09 6.85 -6.88
C GLN A 189 -14.80 7.67 -6.94
N VAL A 190 -14.14 7.86 -5.79
CA VAL A 190 -12.87 8.61 -5.70
C VAL A 190 -11.77 7.91 -6.48
N LEU A 191 -11.66 6.57 -6.41
CA LEU A 191 -10.72 5.81 -7.22
C LEU A 191 -10.90 6.09 -8.71
N SER A 192 -12.15 6.07 -9.21
CA SER A 192 -12.48 6.42 -10.59
C SER A 192 -12.05 7.83 -11.00
N GLU A 193 -12.06 8.77 -10.07
CA GLU A 193 -11.70 10.16 -10.32
C GLU A 193 -10.18 10.34 -10.32
N VAL A 194 -9.47 9.79 -9.31
CA VAL A 194 -8.01 10.00 -9.16
C VAL A 194 -7.18 9.32 -10.24
N THR A 195 -7.67 8.23 -10.85
CA THR A 195 -7.01 7.58 -11.99
C THR A 195 -7.02 8.42 -13.26
N LYS A 196 -7.94 9.38 -13.37
CA LYS A 196 -8.04 10.29 -14.52
C LYS A 196 -7.19 11.56 -14.36
N LEU A 197 -6.63 11.80 -13.18
CA LEU A 197 -5.82 12.98 -12.92
C LEU A 197 -4.48 12.93 -13.64
N PRO A 198 -4.05 14.01 -14.29
CA PRO A 198 -2.69 14.10 -14.83
C PRO A 198 -1.68 14.16 -13.70
N GLN A 199 -0.45 13.68 -13.97
CA GLN A 199 0.65 13.81 -13.01
C GLN A 199 0.85 15.26 -12.57
N SER A 200 0.90 15.47 -11.26
CA SER A 200 1.03 16.78 -10.65
C SER A 200 2.51 17.19 -10.47
N THR A 201 2.73 18.48 -10.20
CA THR A 201 4.09 19.00 -10.00
C THR A 201 4.74 18.46 -8.72
N LEU A 202 3.99 18.34 -7.64
CA LEU A 202 4.47 17.77 -6.37
C LEU A 202 4.77 16.27 -6.51
N GLU A 203 3.90 15.53 -7.19
CA GLU A 203 4.14 14.10 -7.48
C GLU A 203 5.45 13.90 -8.25
N LYS A 204 5.71 14.72 -9.28
CA LYS A 204 6.94 14.63 -10.07
C LYS A 204 8.18 14.97 -9.25
N ALA A 205 8.09 15.97 -8.38
CA ALA A 205 9.21 16.41 -7.55
C ALA A 205 9.61 15.36 -6.51
N GLU A 206 8.63 14.80 -5.81
CA GLU A 206 8.86 13.83 -4.72
C GLU A 206 8.80 12.36 -5.21
N SER A 207 8.33 12.10 -6.44
CA SER A 207 7.99 10.76 -6.94
C SER A 207 7.06 10.00 -5.98
N LEU A 208 6.00 10.69 -5.52
CA LEU A 208 4.98 10.22 -4.61
C LEU A 208 3.59 10.45 -5.21
N GLU A 209 2.93 9.38 -5.66
CA GLU A 209 1.65 9.45 -6.39
C GLU A 209 0.54 10.15 -5.57
N GLN A 210 0.49 9.93 -4.25
CA GLN A 210 -0.52 10.50 -3.36
C GLN A 210 -0.48 12.04 -3.28
N LEU A 211 0.62 12.66 -3.66
CA LEU A 211 0.70 14.12 -3.75
C LEU A 211 -0.15 14.67 -4.91
N ARG A 212 -0.38 13.88 -5.98
CA ARG A 212 -1.33 14.20 -7.03
C ARG A 212 -2.74 14.40 -6.45
N TRP A 213 -3.14 13.49 -5.58
CA TRP A 213 -4.47 13.51 -4.97
C TRP A 213 -4.62 14.70 -4.01
N LEU A 214 -3.64 14.90 -3.11
CA LEU A 214 -3.64 16.06 -2.20
C LEU A 214 -3.65 17.38 -2.97
N GLN A 215 -2.85 17.52 -4.03
CA GLN A 215 -2.76 18.75 -4.82
C GLN A 215 -4.07 19.05 -5.57
N ASN A 216 -4.91 18.02 -5.82
CA ASN A 216 -6.24 18.16 -6.40
C ASN A 216 -7.37 18.22 -5.35
N GLY A 217 -7.03 18.38 -4.06
CA GLY A 217 -8.00 18.62 -3.00
C GLY A 217 -8.64 17.39 -2.38
N TYR A 218 -8.18 16.16 -2.72
CA TYR A 218 -8.67 14.94 -2.08
C TYR A 218 -8.12 14.80 -0.67
N ARG A 219 -8.97 14.34 0.25
CA ARG A 219 -8.61 14.13 1.64
C ARG A 219 -8.16 12.70 1.87
N ILE A 220 -6.94 12.54 2.41
CA ILE A 220 -6.34 11.24 2.73
C ILE A 220 -6.29 11.07 4.24
N ARG A 221 -7.08 10.14 4.78
CA ARG A 221 -7.01 9.81 6.20
C ARG A 221 -5.86 8.86 6.47
N VAL A 222 -5.15 9.09 7.57
CA VAL A 222 -3.99 8.29 8.00
C VAL A 222 -4.38 7.46 9.22
N GLY A 223 -4.51 6.15 9.04
CA GLY A 223 -4.61 5.20 10.15
C GLY A 223 -3.21 4.97 10.75
N ILE A 224 -3.14 4.78 12.07
CA ILE A 224 -1.87 4.52 12.76
C ILE A 224 -1.73 3.03 13.04
N THR A 225 -0.54 2.51 12.74
CA THR A 225 -0.16 1.13 13.06
C THR A 225 1.25 1.08 13.65
N ASN A 226 1.51 0.11 14.51
CA ASN A 226 2.86 -0.18 15.02
C ASN A 226 3.52 -1.35 14.30
N VAL A 227 2.82 -1.94 13.31
CA VAL A 227 3.33 -3.07 12.55
C VAL A 227 4.18 -2.58 11.38
N GLU A 228 5.39 -3.12 11.25
CA GLU A 228 6.25 -2.90 10.10
C GLU A 228 5.89 -3.91 8.99
N THR A 229 5.79 -3.44 7.76
CA THR A 229 5.74 -4.30 6.58
C THR A 229 7.13 -4.47 5.99
N VAL A 230 7.46 -5.69 5.63
CA VAL A 230 8.70 -6.00 4.90
C VAL A 230 8.31 -6.36 3.48
N GLY A 231 8.47 -5.40 2.58
CA GLY A 231 8.27 -5.62 1.15
C GLY A 231 9.45 -6.39 0.54
N ILE A 232 9.17 -7.14 -0.51
CA ILE A 232 10.20 -7.83 -1.31
C ILE A 232 10.39 -7.06 -2.61
N ASP A 233 11.52 -6.37 -2.74
CA ASP A 233 11.85 -5.56 -3.91
C ASP A 233 13.02 -6.13 -4.71
N THR A 234 13.88 -6.88 -4.07
CA THR A 234 15.09 -7.48 -4.64
C THR A 234 15.20 -8.95 -4.25
N PRO A 235 16.06 -9.75 -4.93
CA PRO A 235 16.37 -11.12 -4.49
C PRO A 235 16.93 -11.20 -3.08
N GLU A 236 17.71 -10.19 -2.64
CA GLU A 236 18.28 -10.09 -1.30
C GLU A 236 17.17 -9.88 -0.24
N ASP A 237 16.10 -9.14 -0.59
CA ASP A 237 14.93 -9.02 0.28
C ASP A 237 14.21 -10.36 0.45
N LEU A 238 14.11 -11.16 -0.62
CA LEU A 238 13.53 -12.50 -0.55
C LEU A 238 14.33 -13.42 0.38
N GLN A 239 15.66 -13.37 0.31
CA GLN A 239 16.50 -14.14 1.21
C GLN A 239 16.29 -13.75 2.67
N ARG A 240 16.26 -12.45 2.98
CA ARG A 240 15.95 -11.95 4.33
C ARG A 240 14.55 -12.36 4.80
N ALA A 241 13.59 -12.39 3.88
CA ALA A 241 12.23 -12.84 4.15
C ALA A 241 12.17 -14.34 4.50
N GLU A 242 12.97 -15.19 3.84
CA GLU A 242 13.10 -16.62 4.16
C GLU A 242 13.71 -16.83 5.55
N GLU A 243 14.75 -16.10 5.88
CA GLU A 243 15.38 -16.13 7.22
C GLU A 243 14.37 -15.74 8.30
N PHE A 244 13.61 -14.65 8.08
CA PHE A 244 12.57 -14.20 9.00
C PHE A 244 11.47 -15.27 9.23
N LEU A 245 10.99 -15.93 8.17
CA LEU A 245 10.03 -17.01 8.30
C LEU A 245 10.57 -18.24 9.05
N SER A 246 11.84 -18.52 8.88
CA SER A 246 12.50 -19.65 9.56
C SER A 246 12.58 -19.42 11.07
N CYS A 247 12.84 -18.18 11.48
CA CYS A 247 12.88 -17.80 12.91
C CYS A 247 11.48 -17.83 13.59
N GLN A 248 10.41 -17.62 12.85
CA GLN A 248 9.04 -17.66 13.40
C GLN A 248 8.51 -19.09 13.62
N LYS A 249 9.15 -20.11 13.06
CA LYS A 249 8.75 -21.52 13.19
C LYS A 249 9.41 -22.26 14.36
N GLN A 250 10.33 -21.61 15.06
CA GLN A 250 10.96 -22.09 16.29
C GLN A 250 10.25 -21.55 17.52
#